data_8a70664716cd23e1a62e20c694e93211
#
_entry.id   8a70664716cd23e1a62e20c694e93211
#
_cell.length_a   1.000
_cell.length_b   1.000
_cell.length_c   1.000
_cell.angle_alpha   90.00
_cell.angle_beta   90.00
_cell.angle_gamma   90.00
#
_symmetry.space_group_name_H-M   'P 1'
#
loop_
_entity.id
_entity.type
_entity.pdbx_description
1 polymer ?
#
loop_
_entity_poly.entity_id
_entity_poly.type
_entity_poly.pdbx_seq_one_letter_code
_entity_poly.pdbx_strand_id
1 'polypeptide(L)'
;TEADMLSPTLAPPSRKLILPSGMAVLLVDTVGFVSRLPHNLVEAFKSTLEEAAWSDVIIRVADAGDEQREEQLAVTDEVLDGLDCADIPRLTVYNKCDKPGAMSFDPDILLTSAKTGYGLDTLLAKLDEVLSDRVHTLKVLLPYDKLGLAAPMRERGSVQVEEYREDGLYLEGIVKTEDLHCFEGYLV
;
A
#
# COMPACT_ATOMS: atom_id res chain seq x y z
N THR A 1 -37.32 -17.46 16.13
CA THR A 1 -36.94 -16.14 15.60
C THR A 1 -35.44 -16.12 15.42
N GLU A 2 -35.04 -16.58 14.26
CA GLU A 2 -33.71 -16.41 13.71
C GLU A 2 -33.63 -14.99 13.19
N ALA A 3 -32.80 -14.19 13.81
CA ALA A 3 -32.41 -12.89 13.29
C ALA A 3 -30.94 -12.70 13.55
N ASP A 4 -30.26 -12.28 12.52
CA ASP A 4 -28.97 -11.59 12.52
C ASP A 4 -27.73 -12.38 12.90
N MET A 5 -27.32 -13.26 12.01
CA MET A 5 -25.91 -13.44 11.74
C MET A 5 -25.51 -12.52 10.58
N LEU A 6 -25.36 -11.25 10.88
CA LEU A 6 -24.58 -10.35 10.05
C LEU A 6 -23.14 -10.89 10.08
N SER A 7 -22.65 -11.34 8.94
CA SER A 7 -21.26 -11.71 8.74
C SER A 7 -20.39 -10.54 9.22
N PRO A 8 -19.44 -10.74 10.15
CA PRO A 8 -18.48 -9.71 10.42
C PRO A 8 -17.74 -9.46 9.12
N THR A 9 -17.78 -8.23 8.62
CA THR A 9 -16.88 -7.75 7.58
C THR A 9 -15.48 -7.99 8.10
N LEU A 10 -14.80 -9.04 7.61
CA LEU A 10 -13.41 -9.27 7.90
C LEU A 10 -12.64 -8.12 7.26
N ALA A 11 -12.31 -7.11 8.08
CA ALA A 11 -11.32 -6.14 7.66
C ALA A 11 -10.04 -6.91 7.33
N PRO A 12 -9.41 -6.66 6.18
CA PRO A 12 -8.19 -7.37 5.81
C PRO A 12 -7.12 -7.15 6.87
N PRO A 13 -6.30 -8.16 7.13
CA PRO A 13 -5.22 -8.04 8.11
C PRO A 13 -4.23 -6.99 7.64
N SER A 14 -4.05 -5.96 8.44
CA SER A 14 -3.11 -4.90 8.17
C SER A 14 -1.95 -4.93 9.17
N ARG A 15 -0.74 -4.59 8.72
CA ARG A 15 0.47 -4.55 9.54
C ARG A 15 1.27 -3.29 9.26
N LYS A 16 1.72 -2.64 10.33
CA LYS A 16 2.65 -1.52 10.22
C LYS A 16 4.04 -2.05 9.85
N LEU A 17 4.64 -1.43 8.84
CA LEU A 17 5.98 -1.70 8.36
C LEU A 17 6.78 -0.40 8.36
N ILE A 18 8.05 -0.46 8.74
CA ILE A 18 8.97 0.69 8.66
C ILE A 18 9.93 0.43 7.50
N LEU A 19 9.94 1.35 6.56
CA LEU A 19 10.84 1.31 5.40
C LEU A 19 12.26 1.78 5.78
N PRO A 20 13.29 1.52 4.94
CA PRO A 20 14.67 1.92 5.21
C PRO A 20 14.85 3.42 5.49
N SER A 21 14.05 4.29 4.88
CA SER A 21 14.03 5.74 5.15
C SER A 21 13.49 6.11 6.53
N GLY A 22 12.88 5.17 7.25
CA GLY A 22 12.14 5.41 8.48
C GLY A 22 10.65 5.72 8.25
N MET A 23 10.19 5.77 7.00
CA MET A 23 8.78 5.96 6.67
C MET A 23 7.95 4.79 7.19
N ALA A 24 6.89 5.09 7.92
CA ALA A 24 5.93 4.09 8.39
C ALA A 24 4.82 3.92 7.36
N VAL A 25 4.62 2.70 6.90
CA VAL A 25 3.58 2.33 5.94
C VAL A 25 2.66 1.26 6.53
N LEU A 26 1.45 1.17 6.02
CA LEU A 26 0.49 0.13 6.35
C LEU A 26 0.48 -0.90 5.21
N LEU A 27 0.93 -2.11 5.51
CA LEU A 27 0.81 -3.24 4.59
C LEU A 27 -0.54 -3.91 4.82
N VAL A 28 -1.38 -3.92 3.79
CA VAL A 28 -2.69 -4.59 3.80
C VAL A 28 -2.58 -5.87 3.00
N ASP A 29 -2.89 -7.00 3.64
CA ASP A 29 -2.90 -8.30 2.99
C ASP A 29 -4.29 -8.58 2.42
N THR A 30 -4.35 -8.99 1.16
CA THR A 30 -5.60 -9.34 0.48
C THR A 30 -5.73 -10.84 0.32
N VAL A 31 -6.95 -11.32 0.11
CA VAL A 31 -7.17 -12.73 -0.22
C VAL A 31 -6.52 -13.03 -1.57
N GLY A 32 -5.75 -14.14 -1.65
CA GLY A 32 -5.04 -14.52 -2.87
C GLY A 32 -5.98 -14.76 -4.06
N PHE A 33 -5.58 -14.30 -5.24
CA PHE A 33 -6.26 -14.63 -6.49
C PHE A 33 -6.12 -16.12 -6.79
N VAL A 34 -7.23 -16.82 -6.91
CA VAL A 34 -7.26 -18.20 -7.38
C VAL A 34 -7.52 -18.19 -8.88
N SER A 35 -6.63 -18.77 -9.66
CA SER A 35 -6.83 -18.99 -11.09
C SER A 35 -8.16 -19.73 -11.31
N ARG A 36 -9.10 -19.09 -12.04
CA ARG A 36 -10.49 -19.51 -12.28
C ARG A 36 -11.45 -19.16 -11.14
N LEU A 37 -11.57 -17.87 -10.83
CA LEU A 37 -12.68 -17.37 -10.01
C LEU A 37 -14.00 -17.52 -10.79
N PRO A 38 -14.99 -18.25 -10.27
CA PRO A 38 -16.34 -18.19 -10.80
C PRO A 38 -16.88 -16.75 -10.72
N HIS A 39 -17.69 -16.32 -11.70
CA HIS A 39 -18.20 -14.95 -11.80
C HIS A 39 -18.91 -14.43 -10.53
N ASN A 40 -19.51 -15.31 -9.74
CA ASN A 40 -20.15 -14.97 -8.47
C ASN A 40 -19.15 -14.70 -7.32
N LEU A 41 -17.90 -15.16 -7.44
CA LEU A 41 -16.83 -14.85 -6.48
C LEU A 41 -16.12 -13.53 -6.80
N VAL A 42 -16.17 -13.07 -8.05
CA VAL A 42 -15.61 -11.76 -8.45
C VAL A 42 -16.30 -10.62 -7.71
N GLU A 43 -17.60 -10.68 -7.49
CA GLU A 43 -18.32 -9.65 -6.72
C GLU A 43 -17.94 -9.64 -5.22
N ALA A 44 -17.74 -10.82 -4.61
CA ALA A 44 -17.27 -10.91 -3.22
C ALA A 44 -15.81 -10.44 -3.07
N PHE A 45 -15.01 -10.65 -4.11
CA PHE A 45 -13.62 -10.15 -4.19
C PHE A 45 -13.55 -8.64 -4.41
N LYS A 46 -14.52 -8.09 -5.14
CA LYS A 46 -14.57 -6.69 -5.48
C LYS A 46 -14.54 -5.79 -4.24
N SER A 47 -15.29 -6.13 -3.20
CA SER A 47 -15.30 -5.38 -1.95
C SER A 47 -13.97 -5.40 -1.19
N THR A 48 -13.22 -6.51 -1.28
CA THR A 48 -11.89 -6.62 -0.66
C THR A 48 -10.83 -5.89 -1.49
N LEU A 49 -11.01 -5.83 -2.80
CA LEU A 49 -10.12 -5.13 -3.72
C LEU A 49 -10.42 -3.64 -3.86
N GLU A 50 -11.60 -3.18 -3.47
CA GLU A 50 -11.93 -1.75 -3.38
C GLU A 50 -10.95 -1.02 -2.44
N GLU A 51 -10.36 -1.71 -1.46
CA GLU A 51 -9.31 -1.15 -0.62
C GLU A 51 -8.01 -0.89 -1.40
N ALA A 52 -7.75 -1.64 -2.48
CA ALA A 52 -6.60 -1.40 -3.34
C ALA A 52 -6.66 -0.02 -4.01
N ALA A 53 -7.86 0.49 -4.32
CA ALA A 53 -8.06 1.81 -4.90
C ALA A 53 -7.63 2.96 -3.97
N TRP A 54 -7.52 2.70 -2.67
CA TRP A 54 -7.07 3.67 -1.67
C TRP A 54 -5.57 3.54 -1.34
N SER A 55 -4.89 2.56 -1.94
CA SER A 55 -3.47 2.35 -1.69
C SER A 55 -2.59 3.32 -2.48
N ASP A 56 -1.40 3.60 -1.96
CA ASP A 56 -0.40 4.43 -2.65
C ASP A 56 0.50 3.60 -3.57
N VAL A 57 0.61 2.29 -3.33
CA VAL A 57 1.35 1.30 -4.13
C VAL A 57 0.66 -0.06 -4.03
N ILE A 58 0.62 -0.80 -5.12
CA ILE A 58 0.15 -2.18 -5.16
C ILE A 58 1.33 -3.12 -5.38
N ILE A 59 1.46 -4.15 -4.54
CA ILE A 59 2.46 -5.21 -4.71
C ILE A 59 1.74 -6.44 -5.26
N ARG A 60 2.07 -6.84 -6.49
CA ARG A 60 1.59 -8.07 -7.11
C ARG A 60 2.58 -9.18 -6.81
N VAL A 61 2.14 -10.24 -6.15
CA VAL A 61 3.00 -11.35 -5.73
C VAL A 61 2.60 -12.62 -6.46
N ALA A 62 3.55 -13.21 -7.19
CA ALA A 62 3.37 -14.49 -7.86
C ALA A 62 4.39 -15.54 -7.37
N ASP A 63 4.08 -16.83 -7.51
CA ASP A 63 5.04 -17.92 -7.24
C ASP A 63 6.05 -17.98 -8.40
N ALA A 64 7.33 -17.79 -8.10
CA ALA A 64 8.40 -17.82 -9.10
C ALA A 64 8.51 -19.16 -9.86
N GLY A 65 8.05 -20.25 -9.24
CA GLY A 65 8.04 -21.58 -9.84
C GLY A 65 6.76 -21.95 -10.59
N ASP A 66 5.76 -21.07 -10.66
CA ASP A 66 4.50 -21.33 -11.36
C ASP A 66 4.64 -20.93 -12.85
N GLU A 67 4.39 -21.88 -13.75
CA GLU A 67 4.45 -21.63 -15.19
C GLU A 67 3.33 -20.70 -15.68
N GLN A 68 2.23 -20.60 -14.94
CA GLN A 68 1.07 -19.75 -15.27
C GLN A 68 1.13 -18.37 -14.60
N ARG A 69 2.23 -18.02 -13.92
CA ARG A 69 2.36 -16.77 -13.15
C ARG A 69 2.06 -15.50 -13.96
N GLU A 70 2.49 -15.47 -15.22
CA GLU A 70 2.27 -14.31 -16.11
C GLU A 70 0.78 -14.17 -16.51
N GLU A 71 0.11 -15.28 -16.78
CA GLU A 71 -1.32 -15.30 -17.05
C GLU A 71 -2.12 -14.88 -15.82
N GLN A 72 -1.73 -15.35 -14.63
CA GLN A 72 -2.36 -14.96 -13.36
C GLN A 72 -2.18 -13.46 -13.06
N LEU A 73 -0.99 -12.92 -13.33
CA LEU A 73 -0.73 -11.47 -13.17
C LEU A 73 -1.53 -10.64 -14.17
N ALA A 74 -1.69 -11.09 -15.41
CA ALA A 74 -2.50 -10.41 -16.40
C ALA A 74 -3.98 -10.34 -15.98
N VAL A 75 -4.53 -11.43 -15.44
CA VAL A 75 -5.89 -11.45 -14.88
C VAL A 75 -6.01 -10.50 -13.68
N THR A 76 -4.99 -10.45 -12.82
CA THR A 76 -4.95 -9.51 -11.69
C THR A 76 -4.97 -8.06 -12.18
N ASP A 77 -4.21 -7.74 -13.22
CA ASP A 77 -4.18 -6.40 -13.81
C ASP A 77 -5.52 -5.99 -14.39
N GLU A 78 -6.18 -6.89 -15.13
CA GLU A 78 -7.51 -6.64 -15.68
C GLU A 78 -8.53 -6.30 -14.59
N VAL A 79 -8.48 -7.01 -13.46
CA VAL A 79 -9.36 -6.74 -12.32
C VAL A 79 -9.03 -5.40 -11.66
N LEU A 80 -7.76 -5.11 -11.44
CA LEU A 80 -7.31 -3.84 -10.83
C LEU A 80 -7.65 -2.64 -11.73
N ASP A 81 -7.52 -2.78 -13.04
CA ASP A 81 -7.89 -1.73 -14.00
C ASP A 81 -9.40 -1.45 -13.97
N GLY A 82 -10.22 -2.48 -13.72
CA GLY A 82 -11.65 -2.35 -13.52
C GLY A 82 -12.08 -1.72 -12.19
N LEU A 83 -11.13 -1.46 -11.27
CA LEU A 83 -11.36 -0.92 -9.93
C LEU A 83 -10.77 0.49 -9.73
N ASP A 84 -10.58 1.25 -10.78
CA ASP A 84 -9.95 2.60 -10.74
C ASP A 84 -8.53 2.61 -10.15
N CYS A 85 -7.79 1.49 -10.28
CA CYS A 85 -6.41 1.36 -9.81
C CYS A 85 -5.35 1.62 -10.91
N ALA A 86 -5.75 2.14 -12.07
CA ALA A 86 -4.85 2.29 -13.23
C ALA A 86 -3.65 3.21 -12.95
N ASP A 87 -3.86 4.28 -12.17
CA ASP A 87 -2.84 5.28 -11.84
C ASP A 87 -1.99 4.92 -10.62
N ILE A 88 -2.30 3.80 -9.96
CA ILE A 88 -1.54 3.34 -8.79
C ILE A 88 -0.33 2.54 -9.27
N PRO A 89 0.90 2.90 -8.84
CA PRO A 89 2.10 2.15 -9.21
C PRO A 89 2.03 0.72 -8.71
N ARG A 90 2.48 -0.20 -9.56
CA ARG A 90 2.48 -1.64 -9.30
C ARG A 90 3.90 -2.16 -9.27
N LEU A 91 4.27 -2.82 -8.18
CA LEU A 91 5.51 -3.58 -8.08
C LEU A 91 5.21 -5.07 -8.29
N THR A 92 5.97 -5.72 -9.16
CA THR A 92 5.83 -7.16 -9.40
C THR A 92 6.91 -7.91 -8.64
N VAL A 93 6.49 -8.89 -7.86
CA VAL A 93 7.34 -9.72 -7.02
C VAL A 93 7.13 -11.19 -7.35
N TYR A 94 8.19 -11.89 -7.74
CA TYR A 94 8.19 -13.33 -7.84
C TYR A 94 8.76 -13.91 -6.55
N ASN A 95 7.86 -14.42 -5.70
CA ASN A 95 8.22 -15.04 -4.42
C ASN A 95 8.55 -16.52 -4.62
N LYS A 96 9.19 -17.13 -3.59
CA LYS A 96 9.67 -18.51 -3.58
C LYS A 96 10.80 -18.78 -4.60
N CYS A 97 11.64 -17.77 -4.84
CA CYS A 97 12.79 -17.90 -5.74
C CYS A 97 13.88 -18.89 -5.21
N ASP A 98 13.71 -19.41 -3.99
CA ASP A 98 14.50 -20.52 -3.45
C ASP A 98 14.17 -21.87 -4.10
N LYS A 99 13.11 -21.95 -4.90
CA LYS A 99 12.79 -23.15 -5.66
C LYS A 99 13.62 -23.27 -6.94
N PRO A 100 13.95 -24.52 -7.38
CA PRO A 100 14.63 -24.73 -8.66
C PRO A 100 13.82 -24.16 -9.84
N GLY A 101 14.51 -23.52 -10.78
CA GLY A 101 13.89 -22.95 -11.98
C GLY A 101 13.25 -21.57 -11.80
N ALA A 102 13.28 -21.01 -10.60
CA ALA A 102 12.78 -19.67 -10.34
C ALA A 102 13.75 -18.63 -10.92
N MET A 103 13.40 -18.05 -12.07
CA MET A 103 14.19 -17.02 -12.75
C MET A 103 13.29 -15.94 -13.31
N SER A 104 13.79 -14.71 -13.39
CA SER A 104 13.25 -13.64 -14.21
C SER A 104 14.37 -12.95 -14.94
N PHE A 105 14.15 -12.59 -16.19
CA PHE A 105 15.06 -11.77 -17.01
C PHE A 105 14.55 -10.32 -17.11
N ASP A 106 13.37 -10.05 -16.56
CA ASP A 106 12.79 -8.72 -16.51
C ASP A 106 13.37 -7.98 -15.29
N PRO A 107 14.07 -6.84 -15.49
CA PRO A 107 14.66 -6.06 -14.40
C PRO A 107 13.63 -5.41 -13.49
N ASP A 108 12.38 -5.26 -13.95
CA ASP A 108 11.29 -4.67 -13.18
C ASP A 108 10.62 -5.68 -12.24
N ILE A 109 10.99 -6.96 -12.34
CA ILE A 109 10.48 -8.02 -11.49
C ILE A 109 11.44 -8.30 -10.35
N LEU A 110 10.97 -8.15 -9.12
CA LEU A 110 11.73 -8.41 -7.92
C LEU A 110 11.63 -9.89 -7.53
N LEU A 111 12.79 -10.55 -7.44
CA LEU A 111 12.85 -11.93 -6.95
C LEU A 111 12.98 -11.94 -5.43
N THR A 112 12.09 -12.67 -4.75
CA THR A 112 12.10 -12.78 -3.29
C THR A 112 11.90 -14.23 -2.83
N SER A 113 12.30 -14.49 -1.61
CA SER A 113 11.91 -15.68 -0.86
C SER A 113 11.55 -15.29 0.55
N ALA A 114 10.27 -15.31 0.87
CA ALA A 114 9.79 -15.08 2.23
C ALA A 114 10.32 -16.12 3.22
N LYS A 115 10.65 -17.32 2.73
CA LYS A 115 11.21 -18.41 3.53
C LYS A 115 12.65 -18.14 3.99
N THR A 116 13.48 -17.56 3.10
CA THR A 116 14.91 -17.35 3.37
C THR A 116 15.24 -15.88 3.69
N GLY A 117 14.32 -14.96 3.44
CA GLY A 117 14.56 -13.52 3.53
C GLY A 117 15.22 -12.90 2.29
N TYR A 118 15.57 -13.72 1.28
CA TYR A 118 16.23 -13.22 0.07
C TYR A 118 15.38 -12.17 -0.65
N GLY A 119 15.98 -11.10 -1.08
CA GLY A 119 15.36 -10.04 -1.88
C GLY A 119 14.39 -9.13 -1.13
N LEU A 120 14.12 -9.37 0.16
CA LEU A 120 13.21 -8.52 0.94
C LEU A 120 13.77 -7.11 1.14
N ASP A 121 15.08 -6.96 1.37
CA ASP A 121 15.71 -5.63 1.50
C ASP A 121 15.61 -4.84 0.19
N THR A 122 15.75 -5.51 -0.95
CA THR A 122 15.58 -4.89 -2.27
C THR A 122 14.13 -4.45 -2.49
N LEU A 123 13.15 -5.27 -2.09
CA LEU A 123 11.73 -4.91 -2.15
C LEU A 123 11.43 -3.69 -1.28
N LEU A 124 11.95 -3.66 -0.04
CA LEU A 124 11.75 -2.52 0.86
C LEU A 124 12.38 -1.24 0.32
N ALA A 125 13.59 -1.32 -0.25
CA ALA A 125 14.24 -0.18 -0.88
C ALA A 125 13.46 0.32 -2.11
N LYS A 126 12.89 -0.59 -2.92
CA LYS A 126 12.07 -0.22 -4.08
C LYS A 126 10.74 0.41 -3.66
N LEU A 127 10.13 -0.06 -2.58
CA LEU A 127 8.94 0.57 -1.99
C LEU A 127 9.26 2.00 -1.51
N ASP A 128 10.40 2.20 -0.85
CA ASP A 128 10.86 3.51 -0.41
C ASP A 128 11.02 4.48 -1.60
N GLU A 129 11.68 4.03 -2.67
CA GLU A 129 11.87 4.80 -3.90
C GLU A 129 10.52 5.23 -4.50
N VAL A 130 9.60 4.27 -4.71
CA VAL A 130 8.29 4.55 -5.33
C VAL A 130 7.43 5.46 -4.46
N LEU A 131 7.46 5.29 -3.13
CA LEU A 131 6.66 6.09 -2.21
C LEU A 131 7.25 7.47 -1.97
N SER A 132 8.58 7.66 -2.06
CA SER A 132 9.23 8.96 -1.88
C SER A 132 8.76 10.02 -2.88
N ASP A 133 8.33 9.59 -4.07
CA ASP A 133 7.78 10.48 -5.08
C ASP A 133 6.30 10.83 -4.85
N ARG A 134 5.60 10.08 -4.00
CA ARG A 134 4.16 10.20 -3.76
C ARG A 134 3.80 10.76 -2.40
N VAL A 135 4.62 10.51 -1.40
CA VAL A 135 4.36 10.91 -0.02
C VAL A 135 5.60 11.50 0.63
N HIS A 136 5.39 12.48 1.50
CA HIS A 136 6.46 13.19 2.19
C HIS A 136 6.21 13.19 3.69
N THR A 137 7.25 12.94 4.47
CA THR A 137 7.21 13.14 5.91
C THR A 137 7.47 14.60 6.22
N LEU A 138 6.54 15.24 6.90
CA LEU A 138 6.62 16.64 7.28
C LEU A 138 6.56 16.80 8.80
N LYS A 139 7.23 17.87 9.26
CA LYS A 139 7.07 18.43 10.60
C LYS A 139 6.55 19.85 10.41
N VAL A 140 5.41 20.13 10.99
CA VAL A 140 4.74 21.42 10.83
C VAL A 140 4.27 21.99 12.16
N LEU A 141 4.28 23.30 12.27
CA LEU A 141 3.69 24.02 13.39
C LEU A 141 2.59 24.93 12.85
N LEU A 142 1.34 24.56 13.10
CA LEU A 142 0.16 25.28 12.63
C LEU A 142 -0.34 26.24 13.70
N PRO A 143 -0.42 27.54 13.43
CA PRO A 143 -1.07 28.49 14.34
C PRO A 143 -2.52 28.08 14.63
N TYR A 144 -3.03 28.43 15.82
CA TYR A 144 -4.37 28.04 16.26
C TYR A 144 -5.52 28.51 15.38
N ASP A 145 -5.31 29.58 14.61
CA ASP A 145 -6.27 30.09 13.61
C ASP A 145 -6.22 29.33 12.28
N LYS A 146 -5.26 28.39 12.10
CA LYS A 146 -5.01 27.62 10.90
C LYS A 146 -5.13 26.10 11.08
N LEU A 147 -5.76 25.63 12.14
CA LEU A 147 -5.90 24.21 12.43
C LEU A 147 -6.60 23.41 11.33
N GLY A 148 -7.44 24.05 10.50
CA GLY A 148 -8.06 23.42 9.34
C GLY A 148 -7.06 22.88 8.31
N LEU A 149 -5.84 23.42 8.26
CA LEU A 149 -4.77 22.93 7.38
C LEU A 149 -4.24 21.54 7.78
N ALA A 150 -4.57 21.06 8.98
CA ALA A 150 -4.21 19.70 9.40
C ALA A 150 -5.05 18.60 8.71
N ALA A 151 -6.19 18.96 8.10
CA ALA A 151 -7.11 17.99 7.50
C ALA A 151 -6.45 17.06 6.46
N PRO A 152 -5.66 17.52 5.48
CA PRO A 152 -4.99 16.63 4.53
C PRO A 152 -4.13 15.56 5.20
N MET A 153 -3.36 15.94 6.23
CA MET A 153 -2.50 15.00 6.97
C MET A 153 -3.32 13.98 7.77
N ARG A 154 -4.46 14.39 8.34
CA ARG A 154 -5.34 13.52 9.14
C ARG A 154 -6.21 12.60 8.29
N GLU A 155 -6.73 13.08 7.18
CA GLU A 155 -7.75 12.39 6.37
C GLU A 155 -7.14 11.56 5.23
N ARG A 156 -6.09 12.08 4.58
CA ARG A 156 -5.47 11.49 3.38
C ARG A 156 -4.03 11.07 3.58
N GLY A 157 -3.43 11.47 4.70
CA GLY A 157 -2.09 11.13 5.11
C GLY A 157 -2.06 10.28 6.37
N SER A 158 -1.05 10.51 7.21
CA SER A 158 -0.91 9.84 8.50
C SER A 158 -0.27 10.78 9.50
N VAL A 159 -0.91 10.97 10.66
CA VAL A 159 -0.33 11.72 11.78
C VAL A 159 0.40 10.75 12.70
N GLN A 160 1.69 11.00 12.94
CA GLN A 160 2.55 10.21 13.82
C GLN A 160 2.72 10.86 15.18
N VAL A 161 2.81 12.20 15.22
CA VAL A 161 2.91 13.01 16.43
C VAL A 161 1.94 14.18 16.32
N GLU A 162 1.20 14.44 17.39
CA GLU A 162 0.31 15.58 17.52
C GLU A 162 0.48 16.19 18.92
N GLU A 163 0.95 17.44 18.99
CA GLU A 163 1.22 18.14 20.23
C GLU A 163 0.68 19.58 20.19
N TYR A 164 -0.11 19.95 21.19
CA TYR A 164 -0.52 21.34 21.38
C TYR A 164 0.57 22.09 22.15
N ARG A 165 1.20 23.08 21.50
CA ARG A 165 2.27 23.93 22.03
C ARG A 165 1.76 25.35 22.28
N GLU A 166 2.55 26.19 22.95
CA GLU A 166 2.14 27.56 23.26
C GLU A 166 1.87 28.40 21.98
N ASP A 167 2.59 28.11 20.90
CA ASP A 167 2.58 28.84 19.61
C ASP A 167 1.73 28.17 18.53
N GLY A 168 1.15 27.01 18.80
CA GLY A 168 0.30 26.31 17.84
C GLY A 168 0.23 24.80 18.01
N LEU A 169 -0.33 24.16 16.99
CA LEU A 169 -0.41 22.70 16.88
C LEU A 169 0.81 22.18 16.12
N TYR A 170 1.68 21.44 16.80
CA TYR A 170 2.78 20.71 16.17
C TYR A 170 2.28 19.36 15.67
N LEU A 171 2.56 19.07 14.39
CA LEU A 171 2.27 17.80 13.75
C LEU A 171 3.53 17.24 13.09
N GLU A 172 3.74 15.95 13.27
CA GLU A 172 4.68 15.17 12.48
C GLU A 172 3.93 14.04 11.82
N GLY A 173 4.07 13.88 10.50
CA GLY A 173 3.31 12.88 9.78
C GLY A 173 3.63 12.84 8.29
N ILE A 174 2.87 12.02 7.58
CA ILE A 174 3.00 11.79 6.15
C ILE A 174 1.88 12.50 5.42
N VAL A 175 2.21 13.19 4.34
CA VAL A 175 1.26 13.82 3.42
C VAL A 175 1.53 13.39 1.98
N LYS A 176 0.51 13.41 1.14
CA LYS A 176 0.67 13.17 -0.29
C LYS A 176 1.32 14.37 -0.98
N THR A 177 2.04 14.14 -2.07
CA THR A 177 2.70 15.19 -2.86
C THR A 177 1.74 16.30 -3.26
N GLU A 178 0.49 15.96 -3.60
CA GLU A 178 -0.56 16.92 -3.97
C GLU A 178 -0.96 17.87 -2.84
N ASP A 179 -0.76 17.48 -1.59
CA ASP A 179 -1.13 18.23 -0.39
C ASP A 179 0.02 19.06 0.19
N LEU A 180 1.24 18.94 -0.34
CA LEU A 180 2.41 19.68 0.17
C LEU A 180 2.18 21.17 0.25
N HIS A 181 1.49 21.75 -0.73
CA HIS A 181 1.20 23.17 -0.82
C HIS A 181 0.42 23.70 0.39
N CYS A 182 -0.35 22.86 1.07
CA CYS A 182 -1.10 23.24 2.29
C CYS A 182 -0.19 23.55 3.47
N PHE A 183 1.04 23.04 3.46
CA PHE A 183 1.98 23.14 4.58
C PHE A 183 3.18 24.03 4.29
N GLU A 184 3.29 24.60 3.08
CA GLU A 184 4.32 25.57 2.72
C GLU A 184 4.26 26.77 3.65
N GLY A 185 5.27 27.08 4.38
CA GLY A 185 5.31 28.19 5.35
C GLY A 185 5.03 27.81 6.80
N TYR A 186 4.73 26.54 7.08
CA TYR A 186 4.52 26.01 8.42
C TYR A 186 5.52 24.90 8.79
N LEU A 187 6.47 24.61 7.90
CA LEU A 187 7.52 23.62 8.12
C LEU A 187 8.48 24.04 9.22
N VAL A 188 8.88 23.10 10.10
CA VAL A 188 9.79 23.29 11.25
C VAL A 188 10.84 22.20 11.32
#